data_9475b320c2244b92453f59dfc7eaf227
#
_entry.id   9475b320c2244b92453f59dfc7eaf227
#
_cell.length_a   1.000
_cell.length_b   1.000
_cell.length_c   1.000
_cell.angle_alpha   90.00
_cell.angle_beta   90.00
_cell.angle_gamma   90.00
#
_symmetry.space_group_name_H-M   'P 1'
#
loop_
_entity.id
_entity.type
_entity.pdbx_description
1 polymer ?
#
loop_
_entity_poly.entity_id
_entity_poly.type
_entity_poly.pdbx_seq_one_letter_code
_entity_poly.pdbx_strand_id
1 'polypeptide(L)'
;RSAMGGQAVCWCGKVDGTYELTSSAEERPIGSQVVLHPKNDWMHLFEYDTFKKILVGYGEVLPYPVYLHHQDEEELVNTPSPVWLDPKATRKELLDYGAKVFQSSALDVFRIRTESGRVEGVLYVLPFRTQFSVRNSHKVYLKRMLLSEDDCNLLPQWAFFIRCLVNADGL
;
A
#
# COMPACT_ATOMS: atom_id res chain seq x y z
N ARG A 1 14.93 14.79 7.25
CA ARG A 1 14.76 16.17 7.71
C ARG A 1 13.28 16.44 7.91
N SER A 2 12.92 17.13 8.96
CA SER A 2 11.52 17.50 9.25
C SER A 2 11.46 18.93 9.75
N ALA A 3 10.43 19.67 9.38
CA ALA A 3 10.17 21.00 9.88
C ALA A 3 8.74 21.06 10.45
N MET A 4 8.63 21.58 11.66
CA MET A 4 7.36 21.88 12.32
C MET A 4 7.47 23.27 12.91
N GLY A 5 6.77 24.25 12.35
CA GLY A 5 6.77 25.62 12.88
C GLY A 5 8.07 26.42 12.73
N GLY A 6 8.80 26.24 11.62
CA GLY A 6 9.92 27.11 11.24
C GLY A 6 11.33 26.62 11.58
N GLN A 7 11.50 25.65 12.45
CA GLN A 7 12.82 25.10 12.77
C GLN A 7 12.99 23.69 12.18
N ALA A 8 13.93 23.51 11.27
CA ALA A 8 14.21 22.22 10.66
C ALA A 8 15.18 21.40 11.53
N VAL A 9 14.86 20.14 11.75
CA VAL A 9 15.72 19.16 12.42
C VAL A 9 16.21 18.15 11.39
N CYS A 10 17.51 17.91 11.33
CA CYS A 10 18.13 16.90 10.51
C CYS A 10 18.58 15.72 11.37
N TRP A 11 18.05 14.55 11.08
CA TRP A 11 18.50 13.28 11.63
C TRP A 11 19.34 12.55 10.59
N CYS A 12 20.51 12.05 10.96
CA CYS A 12 21.40 11.28 10.10
C CYS A 12 21.76 9.97 10.80
N GLY A 13 21.23 8.84 10.29
CA GLY A 13 21.58 7.50 10.78
C GLY A 13 22.81 6.95 10.07
N LYS A 14 23.67 6.25 10.81
CA LYS A 14 24.89 5.61 10.33
C LYS A 14 24.74 4.09 10.34
N VAL A 15 25.57 3.42 9.55
CA VAL A 15 25.55 1.95 9.40
C VAL A 15 25.88 1.21 10.71
N ASP A 16 26.61 1.85 11.62
CA ASP A 16 26.98 1.30 12.93
C ASP A 16 25.83 1.40 13.99
N GLY A 17 24.65 1.91 13.58
CA GLY A 17 23.50 2.09 14.46
C GLY A 17 23.50 3.38 15.24
N THR A 18 24.53 4.22 15.11
CA THR A 18 24.56 5.56 15.72
C THR A 18 23.79 6.56 14.86
N TYR A 19 23.41 7.67 15.45
CA TYR A 19 22.76 8.77 14.73
C TYR A 19 23.23 10.12 15.22
N GLU A 20 23.12 11.11 14.37
CA GLU A 20 23.36 12.51 14.68
C GLU A 20 22.07 13.30 14.49
N LEU A 21 21.80 14.21 15.44
CA LEU A 21 20.66 15.12 15.39
C LEU A 21 21.20 16.55 15.34
N THR A 22 20.89 17.29 14.28
CA THR A 22 21.30 18.67 14.13
C THR A 22 20.10 19.56 13.84
N SER A 23 20.06 20.75 14.45
CA SER A 23 19.06 21.77 14.14
C SER A 23 19.60 22.64 13.01
N SER A 24 18.75 22.94 12.04
CA SER A 24 19.08 23.87 10.94
C SER A 24 18.43 25.22 11.23
N ALA A 25 19.21 26.28 11.09
CA ALA A 25 18.69 27.65 11.16
C ALA A 25 17.97 28.11 9.88
N GLU A 26 18.03 27.30 8.81
CA GLU A 26 17.34 27.60 7.55
C GLU A 26 15.83 27.43 7.73
N GLU A 27 15.07 28.44 7.34
CA GLU A 27 13.61 28.29 7.20
C GLU A 27 13.31 27.32 6.06
N ARG A 28 12.53 26.32 6.36
CA ARG A 28 12.10 25.30 5.39
C ARG A 28 10.58 25.16 5.42
N PRO A 29 9.95 24.79 4.30
CA PRO A 29 8.53 24.47 4.31
C PRO A 29 8.23 23.33 5.26
N ILE A 30 7.01 23.33 5.82
CA ILE A 30 6.52 22.26 6.68
C ILE A 30 6.51 20.95 5.90
N GLY A 31 7.05 19.90 6.50
CA GLY A 31 7.12 18.58 5.90
C GLY A 31 8.35 17.79 6.33
N SER A 32 8.51 16.62 5.76
CA SER A 32 9.65 15.74 6.01
C SER A 32 10.30 15.32 4.68
N GLN A 33 11.62 15.31 4.67
CA GLN A 33 12.42 14.82 3.55
C GLN A 33 13.28 13.66 4.02
N VAL A 34 13.19 12.53 3.35
CA VAL A 34 14.06 11.37 3.59
C VAL A 34 15.00 11.23 2.41
N VAL A 35 16.31 11.17 2.68
CA VAL A 35 17.34 10.93 1.67
C VAL A 35 17.98 9.58 1.96
N LEU A 36 17.95 8.69 0.99
CA LEU A 36 18.53 7.36 1.08
C LEU A 36 19.81 7.28 0.26
N HIS A 37 20.85 6.69 0.82
CA HIS A 37 22.11 6.38 0.16
C HIS A 37 22.24 4.86 0.06
N PRO A 38 21.80 4.23 -1.05
CA PRO A 38 21.82 2.79 -1.18
C PRO A 38 23.26 2.26 -1.27
N LYS A 39 23.49 1.07 -0.72
CA LYS A 39 24.71 0.31 -0.98
C LYS A 39 24.68 -0.23 -2.42
N ASN A 40 25.86 -0.52 -2.98
CA ASN A 40 25.99 -0.98 -4.38
C ASN A 40 25.09 -2.18 -4.70
N ASP A 41 24.96 -3.14 -3.79
CA ASP A 41 24.12 -4.36 -3.97
C ASP A 41 22.63 -4.06 -4.09
N TRP A 42 22.19 -2.87 -3.64
CA TRP A 42 20.79 -2.45 -3.60
C TRP A 42 20.46 -1.35 -4.63
N MET A 43 21.43 -0.94 -5.46
CA MET A 43 21.23 0.11 -6.47
C MET A 43 20.12 -0.24 -7.47
N HIS A 44 19.97 -1.53 -7.81
CA HIS A 44 18.94 -2.02 -8.73
C HIS A 44 17.51 -1.70 -8.29
N LEU A 45 17.26 -1.52 -6.96
CA LEU A 45 15.95 -1.12 -6.45
C LEU A 45 15.58 0.32 -6.79
N PHE A 46 16.57 1.15 -7.14
CA PHE A 46 16.39 2.55 -7.49
C PHE A 46 16.32 2.80 -9.01
N GLU A 47 16.36 1.75 -9.81
CA GLU A 47 16.00 1.83 -11.22
C GLU A 47 14.53 2.21 -11.35
N TYR A 48 14.21 3.11 -12.28
CA TYR A 48 12.88 3.72 -12.40
C TYR A 48 11.73 2.71 -12.36
N ASP A 49 11.76 1.70 -13.22
CA ASP A 49 10.68 0.70 -13.32
C ASP A 49 10.55 -0.16 -12.05
N THR A 50 11.69 -0.50 -11.44
CA THR A 50 11.72 -1.28 -10.20
C THR A 50 11.19 -0.46 -9.04
N PHE A 51 11.66 0.78 -8.91
CA PHE A 51 11.23 1.69 -7.85
C PHE A 51 9.74 2.03 -7.98
N LYS A 52 9.25 2.30 -9.20
CA LYS A 52 7.83 2.51 -9.47
C LYS A 52 6.97 1.32 -9.03
N LYS A 53 7.38 0.09 -9.36
CA LYS A 53 6.67 -1.12 -8.91
C LYS A 53 6.60 -1.23 -7.39
N ILE A 54 7.68 -0.89 -6.69
CA ILE A 54 7.72 -0.86 -5.23
C ILE A 54 6.74 0.19 -4.69
N LEU A 55 6.79 1.42 -5.21
CA LEU A 55 5.89 2.50 -4.80
C LEU A 55 4.42 2.14 -5.01
N VAL A 56 4.08 1.62 -6.18
CA VAL A 56 2.72 1.16 -6.49
C VAL A 56 2.34 0.01 -5.56
N GLY A 57 3.18 -1.01 -5.41
CA GLY A 57 2.89 -2.19 -4.60
C GLY A 57 2.54 -1.83 -3.15
N TYR A 58 3.36 -1.01 -2.51
CA TYR A 58 3.14 -0.65 -1.10
C TYR A 58 2.24 0.56 -0.88
N GLY A 59 2.19 1.49 -1.84
CA GLY A 59 1.56 2.80 -1.70
C GLY A 59 0.24 2.97 -2.46
N GLU A 60 -0.21 1.99 -3.24
CA GLU A 60 -1.35 2.09 -4.15
C GLU A 60 -2.60 2.73 -3.53
N VAL A 61 -2.90 2.38 -2.28
CA VAL A 61 -4.13 2.83 -1.60
C VAL A 61 -3.88 3.83 -0.45
N LEU A 62 -2.68 4.39 -0.35
CA LEU A 62 -2.41 5.46 0.61
C LEU A 62 -3.39 6.61 0.42
N PRO A 63 -3.85 7.26 1.52
CA PRO A 63 -4.91 8.29 1.44
C PRO A 63 -4.43 9.63 0.87
N TYR A 64 -3.14 9.75 0.61
CA TYR A 64 -2.52 10.94 0.05
C TYR A 64 -1.93 10.65 -1.32
N PRO A 65 -1.94 11.63 -2.25
CA PRO A 65 -1.32 11.43 -3.56
C PRO A 65 0.18 11.22 -3.41
N VAL A 66 0.70 10.21 -4.10
CA VAL A 66 2.13 9.89 -4.16
C VAL A 66 2.60 10.14 -5.59
N TYR A 67 3.50 11.09 -5.73
CA TYR A 67 4.09 11.44 -7.03
C TYR A 67 5.51 10.87 -7.14
N LEU A 68 5.80 10.25 -8.26
CA LEU A 68 7.14 9.84 -8.65
C LEU A 68 7.69 10.87 -9.62
N HIS A 69 8.78 11.52 -9.20
CA HIS A 69 9.54 12.43 -10.07
C HIS A 69 10.77 11.73 -10.59
N HIS A 70 10.94 11.74 -11.91
CA HIS A 70 12.13 11.21 -12.56
C HIS A 70 12.51 12.12 -13.72
N GLN A 71 13.73 12.67 -13.68
CA GLN A 71 14.16 13.70 -14.64
C GLN A 71 13.17 14.89 -14.63
N ASP A 72 12.55 15.20 -15.76
CA ASP A 72 11.58 16.28 -15.92
C ASP A 72 10.12 15.79 -15.92
N GLU A 73 9.89 14.49 -15.63
CA GLU A 73 8.56 13.89 -15.60
C GLU A 73 8.05 13.71 -14.17
N GLU A 74 6.76 13.94 -13.99
CA GLU A 74 6.03 13.68 -12.74
C GLU A 74 4.85 12.77 -13.03
N GLU A 75 4.73 11.69 -12.27
CA GLU A 75 3.64 10.73 -12.40
C GLU A 75 2.97 10.46 -11.05
N LEU A 76 1.63 10.49 -11.01
CA LEU A 76 0.84 10.03 -9.87
C LEU A 76 0.81 8.50 -9.87
N VAL A 77 1.37 7.87 -8.84
CA VAL A 77 1.56 6.41 -8.80
C VAL A 77 0.55 5.66 -7.95
N ASN A 78 -0.35 6.36 -7.24
CA ASN A 78 -1.34 5.70 -6.39
C ASN A 78 -2.77 6.16 -6.66
N THR A 79 -3.71 5.44 -6.05
CA THR A 79 -5.15 5.75 -6.07
C THR A 79 -5.63 6.05 -4.64
N PRO A 80 -5.64 7.33 -4.19
CA PRO A 80 -5.93 7.68 -2.80
C PRO A 80 -7.32 7.23 -2.30
N SER A 81 -8.26 7.02 -3.22
CA SER A 81 -9.63 6.58 -2.91
C SER A 81 -10.03 5.40 -3.79
N PRO A 82 -9.51 4.19 -3.51
CA PRO A 82 -9.84 3.02 -4.29
C PRO A 82 -11.32 2.65 -4.13
N VAL A 83 -11.91 2.12 -5.21
CA VAL A 83 -13.34 1.76 -5.30
C VAL A 83 -13.81 0.90 -4.13
N TRP A 84 -13.00 -0.03 -3.66
CA TRP A 84 -13.38 -0.94 -2.58
C TRP A 84 -13.47 -0.28 -1.19
N LEU A 85 -12.86 0.90 -1.01
CA LEU A 85 -12.99 1.73 0.20
C LEU A 85 -14.09 2.79 0.07
N ASP A 86 -14.63 3.02 -1.14
CA ASP A 86 -15.75 3.94 -1.32
C ASP A 86 -17.07 3.26 -0.88
N PRO A 87 -17.75 3.75 0.17
CA PRO A 87 -19.01 3.17 0.62
C PRO A 87 -20.14 3.27 -0.42
N LYS A 88 -20.03 4.16 -1.40
CA LYS A 88 -21.01 4.39 -2.46
C LYS A 88 -20.77 3.52 -3.70
N ALA A 89 -19.63 2.86 -3.79
CA ALA A 89 -19.31 2.03 -4.94
C ALA A 89 -20.34 0.90 -5.10
N THR A 90 -20.79 0.74 -6.32
CA THR A 90 -21.77 -0.28 -6.70
C THR A 90 -21.14 -1.67 -6.71
N ARG A 91 -21.99 -2.72 -6.61
CA ARG A 91 -21.55 -4.10 -6.74
C ARG A 91 -20.77 -4.34 -8.05
N LYS A 92 -21.21 -3.73 -9.15
CA LYS A 92 -20.54 -3.87 -10.45
C LYS A 92 -19.13 -3.29 -10.43
N GLU A 93 -18.97 -2.06 -9.92
CA GLU A 93 -17.65 -1.42 -9.81
C GLU A 93 -16.70 -2.22 -8.93
N LEU A 94 -17.19 -2.81 -7.84
CA LEU A 94 -16.40 -3.69 -6.99
C LEU A 94 -15.97 -4.97 -7.73
N LEU A 95 -16.87 -5.61 -8.49
CA LEU A 95 -16.55 -6.81 -9.28
C LEU A 95 -15.51 -6.49 -10.37
N ASP A 96 -15.68 -5.38 -11.07
CA ASP A 96 -14.76 -4.92 -12.12
C ASP A 96 -13.36 -4.60 -11.52
N TYR A 97 -13.32 -4.02 -10.33
CA TYR A 97 -12.08 -3.78 -9.59
C TYR A 97 -11.40 -5.10 -9.18
N GLY A 98 -12.17 -6.03 -8.59
CA GLY A 98 -11.66 -7.34 -8.18
C GLY A 98 -11.10 -8.15 -9.36
N ALA A 99 -11.76 -8.07 -10.51
CA ALA A 99 -11.30 -8.75 -11.73
C ALA A 99 -9.92 -8.24 -12.19
N LYS A 100 -9.65 -6.93 -12.04
CA LYS A 100 -8.34 -6.34 -12.35
C LYS A 100 -7.28 -6.76 -11.34
N VAL A 101 -7.59 -6.69 -10.04
CA VAL A 101 -6.63 -6.98 -8.95
C VAL A 101 -6.25 -8.45 -8.93
N PHE A 102 -7.23 -9.35 -9.04
CA PHE A 102 -7.00 -10.80 -8.93
C PHE A 102 -6.86 -11.51 -10.28
N GLN A 103 -6.94 -10.77 -11.39
CA GLN A 103 -6.88 -11.31 -12.76
C GLN A 103 -7.88 -12.48 -12.98
N SER A 104 -9.00 -12.43 -12.28
CA SER A 104 -10.05 -13.45 -12.31
C SER A 104 -11.40 -12.82 -12.01
N SER A 105 -12.41 -13.20 -12.79
CA SER A 105 -13.78 -12.74 -12.56
C SER A 105 -14.35 -13.40 -11.30
N ALA A 106 -14.86 -12.61 -10.37
CA ALA A 106 -15.56 -13.10 -9.20
C ALA A 106 -17.05 -13.30 -9.50
N LEU A 107 -17.65 -14.29 -8.85
CA LEU A 107 -19.11 -14.58 -8.90
C LEU A 107 -19.89 -13.55 -8.10
N ASP A 108 -19.32 -13.15 -6.97
CA ASP A 108 -19.95 -12.21 -6.05
C ASP A 108 -18.90 -11.44 -5.24
N VAL A 109 -19.35 -10.35 -4.60
CA VAL A 109 -18.54 -9.52 -3.73
C VAL A 109 -19.35 -9.06 -2.52
N PHE A 110 -18.74 -9.11 -1.34
CA PHE A 110 -19.33 -8.70 -0.07
C PHE A 110 -18.44 -7.70 0.62
N ARG A 111 -19.03 -6.64 1.17
CA ARG A 111 -18.34 -5.72 2.05
C ARG A 111 -18.26 -6.30 3.45
N ILE A 112 -17.12 -6.11 4.10
CA ILE A 112 -16.92 -6.43 5.51
C ILE A 112 -16.53 -5.17 6.27
N ARG A 113 -17.01 -5.08 7.49
CA ARG A 113 -16.64 -4.03 8.43
C ARG A 113 -16.84 -4.56 9.84
N THR A 114 -15.85 -4.34 10.70
CA THR A 114 -16.01 -4.66 12.13
C THR A 114 -16.90 -3.63 12.82
N GLU A 115 -17.55 -3.99 13.90
CA GLU A 115 -18.38 -3.10 14.71
C GLU A 115 -17.60 -1.87 15.21
N SER A 116 -16.33 -2.05 15.55
CA SER A 116 -15.42 -0.96 15.95
C SER A 116 -15.07 -0.03 14.79
N GLY A 117 -15.36 -0.40 13.53
CA GLY A 117 -14.96 0.33 12.33
C GLY A 117 -13.46 0.31 12.04
N ARG A 118 -12.66 -0.43 12.82
CA ARG A 118 -11.19 -0.46 12.65
C ARG A 118 -10.72 -1.34 11.51
N VAL A 119 -11.54 -2.30 11.07
CA VAL A 119 -11.25 -3.16 9.94
C VAL A 119 -12.38 -3.03 8.94
N GLU A 120 -12.05 -2.74 7.71
CA GLU A 120 -12.98 -2.67 6.58
C GLU A 120 -12.37 -3.34 5.35
N GLY A 121 -13.21 -3.83 4.46
CA GLY A 121 -12.72 -4.48 3.26
C GLY A 121 -13.81 -5.07 2.39
N VAL A 122 -13.38 -5.88 1.44
CA VAL A 122 -14.25 -6.63 0.53
C VAL A 122 -13.77 -8.07 0.38
N LEU A 123 -14.74 -8.97 0.27
CA LEU A 123 -14.55 -10.39 -0.01
C LEU A 123 -15.08 -10.69 -1.40
N TYR A 124 -14.29 -11.32 -2.21
CA TYR A 124 -14.64 -11.77 -3.56
C TYR A 124 -14.80 -13.27 -3.57
N VAL A 125 -15.93 -13.76 -4.05
CA VAL A 125 -16.19 -15.19 -4.25
C VAL A 125 -15.77 -15.59 -5.65
N LEU A 126 -14.75 -16.42 -5.77
CA LEU A 126 -14.24 -16.89 -7.06
C LEU A 126 -15.00 -18.15 -7.51
N PRO A 127 -15.08 -18.41 -8.83
CA PRO A 127 -15.64 -19.65 -9.32
C PRO A 127 -14.83 -20.87 -8.87
N PHE A 128 -15.51 -21.95 -8.49
CA PHE A 128 -14.96 -23.17 -7.89
C PHE A 128 -13.90 -23.90 -8.76
N ARG A 129 -13.74 -23.51 -10.02
CA ARG A 129 -12.76 -24.09 -10.96
C ARG A 129 -11.36 -23.50 -10.83
N THR A 130 -11.13 -22.58 -9.88
CA THR A 130 -9.81 -22.02 -9.64
C THR A 130 -8.94 -23.12 -9.05
N GLN A 131 -7.89 -23.53 -9.77
CA GLN A 131 -7.01 -24.62 -9.34
C GLN A 131 -6.43 -24.33 -7.95
N PHE A 132 -6.32 -25.37 -7.11
CA PHE A 132 -5.69 -25.32 -5.78
C PHE A 132 -4.24 -24.79 -5.79
N SER A 133 -3.62 -24.67 -6.97
CA SER A 133 -2.24 -24.18 -7.16
C SER A 133 -2.12 -22.65 -7.28
N VAL A 134 -3.22 -21.91 -7.41
CA VAL A 134 -3.17 -20.44 -7.37
C VAL A 134 -3.03 -20.06 -5.91
N ARG A 135 -1.84 -19.57 -5.53
CA ARG A 135 -1.59 -19.01 -4.20
C ARG A 135 -2.74 -18.12 -3.79
N ASN A 136 -3.26 -18.33 -2.58
CA ASN A 136 -4.34 -17.53 -2.02
C ASN A 136 -3.78 -16.13 -1.71
N SER A 137 -3.69 -15.27 -2.72
CA SER A 137 -3.24 -13.91 -2.55
C SER A 137 -4.39 -13.05 -2.01
N HIS A 138 -4.40 -12.86 -0.69
CA HIS A 138 -5.19 -11.81 -0.06
C HIS A 138 -4.33 -10.56 -0.01
N LYS A 139 -4.92 -9.37 -0.15
CA LYS A 139 -4.20 -8.13 0.11
C LYS A 139 -4.64 -7.55 1.44
N VAL A 140 -3.70 -7.49 2.36
CA VAL A 140 -3.92 -6.93 3.70
C VAL A 140 -3.17 -5.62 3.80
N TYR A 141 -3.90 -4.59 4.18
CA TYR A 141 -3.38 -3.24 4.37
C TYR A 141 -3.46 -2.85 5.84
N LEU A 142 -2.47 -2.14 6.34
CA LEU A 142 -2.47 -1.48 7.63
C LEU A 142 -2.34 0.03 7.41
N LYS A 143 -3.34 0.79 7.86
CA LYS A 143 -3.41 2.24 7.61
C LYS A 143 -3.21 2.58 6.13
N ARG A 144 -3.79 1.75 5.27
CA ARG A 144 -3.74 1.83 3.80
C ARG A 144 -2.36 1.60 3.17
N MET A 145 -1.36 1.15 3.93
CA MET A 145 -0.11 0.64 3.39
C MET A 145 -0.19 -0.88 3.26
N LEU A 146 0.24 -1.44 2.15
CA LEU A 146 0.26 -2.89 1.95
C LEU A 146 1.15 -3.55 2.99
N LEU A 147 0.56 -4.47 3.76
CA LEU A 147 1.26 -5.25 4.78
C LEU A 147 1.66 -6.63 4.26
N SER A 148 0.76 -7.29 3.54
CA SER A 148 0.97 -8.63 2.98
C SER A 148 0.09 -8.89 1.77
N GLU A 149 0.62 -9.64 0.80
CA GLU A 149 -0.11 -10.14 -0.35
C GLU A 149 -0.38 -11.66 -0.29
N ASP A 150 0.30 -12.38 0.60
CA ASP A 150 0.33 -13.86 0.64
C ASP A 150 -0.09 -14.41 2.02
N ASP A 151 -0.93 -13.73 2.78
CA ASP A 151 -1.33 -14.24 4.10
C ASP A 151 -2.35 -15.38 3.96
N CYS A 152 -1.82 -16.60 3.86
CA CYS A 152 -2.59 -17.84 3.77
C CYS A 152 -3.42 -18.13 5.04
N ASN A 153 -3.17 -17.40 6.15
CA ASN A 153 -3.82 -17.63 7.45
C ASN A 153 -4.97 -16.67 7.74
N LEU A 154 -5.24 -15.72 6.83
CA LEU A 154 -6.33 -14.76 7.01
C LEU A 154 -7.71 -15.43 7.04
N LEU A 155 -7.88 -16.49 6.27
CA LEU A 155 -9.13 -17.26 6.19
C LEU A 155 -8.90 -18.73 6.48
N PRO A 156 -9.93 -19.45 6.99
CA PRO A 156 -9.88 -20.91 7.15
C PRO A 156 -9.62 -21.60 5.79
N GLN A 157 -8.96 -22.76 5.82
CA GLN A 157 -8.58 -23.50 4.60
C GLN A 157 -9.77 -23.82 3.67
N TRP A 158 -10.96 -24.03 4.22
CA TRP A 158 -12.17 -24.28 3.43
C TRP A 158 -12.60 -23.07 2.59
N ALA A 159 -12.16 -21.86 2.94
CA ALA A 159 -12.47 -20.62 2.22
C ALA A 159 -11.51 -20.32 1.05
N PHE A 160 -10.87 -21.34 0.49
CA PHE A 160 -9.90 -21.22 -0.61
C PHE A 160 -10.44 -20.52 -1.86
N PHE A 161 -11.75 -20.47 -2.04
CA PHE A 161 -12.45 -19.78 -3.13
C PHE A 161 -12.72 -18.30 -2.85
N ILE A 162 -12.28 -17.78 -1.70
CA ILE A 162 -12.44 -16.37 -1.35
C ILE A 162 -11.12 -15.62 -1.52
N ARG A 163 -11.21 -14.39 -2.00
CA ARG A 163 -10.11 -13.41 -1.98
C ARG A 163 -10.53 -12.18 -1.21
N CYS A 164 -9.60 -11.59 -0.51
CA CYS A 164 -9.89 -10.43 0.34
C CYS A 164 -9.01 -9.24 -0.01
N LEU A 165 -9.60 -8.05 0.07
CA LEU A 165 -8.92 -6.79 0.25
C LEU A 165 -9.35 -6.26 1.61
N VAL A 166 -8.44 -6.12 2.54
CA VAL A 166 -8.75 -5.74 3.93
C VAL A 166 -7.82 -4.64 4.38
N ASN A 167 -8.36 -3.57 4.95
CA ASN A 167 -7.60 -2.52 5.61
C ASN A 167 -7.92 -2.50 7.10
N ALA A 168 -6.88 -2.43 7.93
CA ALA A 168 -6.96 -2.19 9.35
C ALA A 168 -6.38 -0.80 9.67
N ASP A 169 -7.13 0.03 10.40
CA ASP A 169 -6.68 1.37 10.80
C ASP A 169 -5.88 1.37 12.11
N GLY A 170 -5.86 0.27 12.83
CA GLY A 170 -5.07 0.03 14.03
C GLY A 170 -5.23 -1.41 14.53
N LEU A 171 -4.21 -1.89 15.17
CA LEU A 171 -4.18 -3.12 15.96
C LEU A 171 -4.52 -2.81 17.41
#